data_c04aa0d2f83906f4ce55a552bc9e1c38
#
_entry.id   c04aa0d2f83906f4ce55a552bc9e1c38
#
_cell.length_a   1.000
_cell.length_b   1.000
_cell.length_c   1.000
_cell.angle_alpha   90.00
_cell.angle_beta   90.00
_cell.angle_gamma   90.00
#
_symmetry.space_group_name_H-M   'P 1'
#
loop_
_entity.id
_entity.type
_entity.pdbx_description
1 polymer ?
#
loop_
_entity_poly.entity_id
_entity_poly.type
_entity_poly.pdbx_seq_one_letter_code
_entity_poly.pdbx_strand_id
1 'polypeptide(L)' 'MYLITLLKVLYANGITIREGIDYDSTGEVTDVIFLGEQADVPEELMYSIVRSILPGGGGCVEIVITR' A
#
# COMPACT_ATOMS: atom_id res chain seq x y z
N MET A 1 -6.39 7.21 -7.29
CA MET A 1 -6.33 5.84 -7.87
C MET A 1 -6.76 4.85 -6.80
N TYR A 2 -7.58 3.90 -7.17
CA TYR A 2 -7.95 2.81 -6.27
C TYR A 2 -6.83 1.78 -6.18
N LEU A 3 -6.71 1.13 -5.04
CA LEU A 3 -5.71 0.09 -4.83
C LEU A 3 -5.82 -1.02 -5.88
N ILE A 4 -7.03 -1.45 -6.20
CA ILE A 4 -7.23 -2.49 -7.21
C ILE A 4 -6.63 -2.10 -8.57
N THR A 5 -6.73 -0.82 -8.94
CA THR A 5 -6.17 -0.32 -10.19
C THR A 5 -4.65 -0.43 -10.19
N LEU A 6 -4.03 -0.04 -9.09
CA LEU A 6 -2.58 -0.15 -8.93
C LEU A 6 -2.11 -1.61 -8.98
N LEU A 7 -2.80 -2.49 -8.26
CA LEU A 7 -2.40 -3.90 -8.17
C LEU A 7 -2.46 -4.63 -9.51
N LYS A 8 -3.26 -4.16 -10.46
CA LYS A 8 -3.34 -4.75 -11.79
C LYS A 8 -2.07 -4.53 -12.62
N VAL A 9 -1.31 -3.50 -12.30
CA VAL A 9 -0.11 -3.13 -13.08
C VAL A 9 1.16 -3.23 -12.25
N LEU A 10 1.05 -3.51 -10.97
CA LEU A 10 2.18 -3.58 -10.06
C LEU A 10 2.78 -4.99 -10.07
N TYR A 11 4.10 -5.04 -10.09
CA TYR A 11 4.86 -6.27 -9.91
C TYR A 11 5.79 -6.10 -8.72
N ALA A 12 5.54 -6.85 -7.66
CA ALA A 12 6.33 -6.75 -6.45
C ALA A 12 6.49 -8.13 -5.81
N ASN A 13 7.62 -8.35 -5.14
CA ASN A 13 7.87 -9.59 -4.39
C ASN A 13 7.07 -9.65 -3.10
N GLY A 14 6.72 -8.50 -2.57
CA GLY A 14 5.89 -8.40 -1.38
C GLY A 14 5.33 -7.00 -1.26
N ILE A 15 4.25 -6.88 -0.52
CA ILE A 15 3.54 -5.61 -0.35
C ILE A 15 3.32 -5.35 1.13
N THR A 16 3.63 -4.12 1.55
CA THR A 16 3.22 -3.58 2.83
C THR A 16 2.20 -2.50 2.57
N ILE A 17 1.03 -2.61 3.17
CA ILE A 17 -0.01 -1.60 3.06
C ILE A 17 -0.15 -0.88 4.40
N ARG A 18 -0.03 0.43 4.37
CA ARG A 18 -0.19 1.29 5.53
C ARG A 18 -1.40 2.18 5.33
N GLU A 19 -2.10 2.43 6.41
CA GLU A 19 -3.20 3.39 6.42
C GLU A 19 -2.76 4.68 7.08
N GLY A 20 -2.95 5.81 6.40
CA GLY A 20 -2.57 7.10 6.95
C GLY A 20 -2.99 8.24 6.04
N ILE A 21 -2.88 9.46 6.55
CA ILE A 21 -3.31 10.64 5.83
C ILE A 21 -2.17 11.22 5.02
N ASP A 22 -0.99 11.32 5.60
CA ASP A 22 0.11 12.00 4.96
C ASP A 22 1.44 11.48 5.50
N TYR A 23 2.05 10.63 4.71
CA TYR A 23 3.30 10.00 5.10
C TYR A 23 4.48 10.97 5.10
N ASP A 24 4.48 11.93 4.18
CA ASP A 24 5.66 12.74 3.91
C ASP A 24 5.74 14.04 4.70
N SER A 25 4.62 14.66 5.04
CA SER A 25 4.64 16.04 5.53
C SER A 25 4.83 16.16 7.03
N THR A 26 4.43 15.17 7.81
CA THR A 26 4.49 15.26 9.27
C THR A 26 5.36 14.21 9.92
N GLY A 27 5.77 13.21 9.17
CA GLY A 27 6.46 12.06 9.74
C GLY A 27 5.57 11.22 10.64
N GLU A 28 4.26 11.34 10.49
CA GLU A 28 3.33 10.55 11.28
C GLU A 28 3.48 9.06 10.98
N VAL A 29 3.37 8.27 12.05
CA VAL A 29 3.42 6.82 11.94
C VAL A 29 2.09 6.34 11.41
N THR A 30 2.12 5.73 10.23
CA THR A 30 0.96 5.06 9.66
C THR A 30 0.91 3.62 10.15
N ASP A 31 -0.27 3.12 10.41
CA ASP A 31 -0.43 1.73 10.84
C ASP A 31 -0.26 0.78 9.67
N VAL A 32 0.51 -0.29 9.87
CA VAL A 32 0.58 -1.38 8.89
C VAL A 32 -0.69 -2.21 9.02
N ILE A 33 -1.45 -2.29 7.95
CA ILE A 33 -2.71 -3.04 7.93
C ILE A 33 -2.64 -4.31 7.09
N PHE A 34 -1.59 -4.45 6.28
CA PHE A 34 -1.35 -5.68 5.52
C PHE A 34 0.14 -5.81 5.24
N LEU A 35 0.64 -7.03 5.37
CA LEU A 35 2.01 -7.38 5.00
C LEU A 35 1.99 -8.78 4.41
N GLY A 36 2.39 -8.93 3.17
CA GLY A 36 2.39 -10.22 2.52
C GLY A 36 2.49 -10.12 1.00
N GLU A 37 1.99 -11.15 0.34
CA GLU A 37 2.02 -11.22 -1.12
C GLU A 37 0.87 -10.45 -1.73
N GLN A 38 1.08 -9.97 -2.94
CA GLN A 38 0.09 -9.19 -3.67
C GLN A 38 -1.23 -9.94 -3.85
N ALA A 39 -1.16 -11.24 -4.10
CA ALA A 39 -2.35 -12.06 -4.32
C ALA A 39 -3.22 -12.22 -3.06
N ASP A 40 -2.62 -11.98 -1.88
CA ASP A 40 -3.31 -12.16 -0.60
C ASP A 40 -3.92 -10.86 -0.05
N VAL A 41 -3.82 -9.77 -0.78
CA VAL A 41 -4.39 -8.48 -0.35
C VAL A 41 -5.91 -8.64 -0.18
N PRO A 42 -6.45 -8.27 1.01
CA PRO A 42 -7.88 -8.42 1.26
C PRO A 42 -8.73 -7.62 0.29
N GLU A 43 -9.83 -8.21 -0.14
CA GLU A 43 -10.76 -7.58 -1.06
C GLU A 43 -11.32 -6.27 -0.51
N GLU A 44 -11.52 -6.19 0.79
CA GLU A 44 -12.04 -4.98 1.45
C GLU A 44 -11.14 -3.76 1.27
N LEU A 45 -9.86 -3.95 0.95
CA LEU A 45 -8.92 -2.85 0.73
C LEU A 45 -8.87 -2.39 -0.73
N MET A 46 -9.47 -3.12 -1.64
CA MET A 46 -9.31 -2.90 -3.09
C MET A 46 -9.80 -1.55 -3.57
N TYR A 47 -10.79 -0.98 -2.90
CA TYR A 47 -11.35 0.31 -3.28
C TYR A 47 -10.85 1.46 -2.42
N SER A 48 -9.79 1.23 -1.68
CA SER A 48 -9.09 2.28 -0.95
C SER A 48 -8.36 3.20 -1.90
N ILE A 49 -8.19 4.45 -1.49
CA ILE A 49 -7.47 5.45 -2.28
C ILE A 49 -5.98 5.33 -2.00
N VAL A 50 -5.19 5.16 -3.04
CA VAL A 50 -3.73 5.15 -2.93
C VAL A 50 -3.23 6.57 -2.76
N ARG A 51 -2.47 6.80 -1.68
CA ARG A 51 -1.87 8.10 -1.37
C ARG A 51 -0.43 8.19 -1.79
N SER A 52 0.34 7.15 -1.50
CA SER A 52 1.77 7.15 -1.79
C SER A 52 2.23 5.74 -2.09
N ILE A 53 3.27 5.63 -2.88
CA ILE A 53 3.94 4.37 -3.18
C ILE A 53 5.41 4.57 -2.90
N LEU A 54 5.98 3.73 -2.05
CA LEU A 54 7.36 3.86 -1.62
C LEU A 54 8.11 2.55 -1.85
N PRO A 55 9.41 2.62 -2.17
CA PRO A 55 10.21 1.41 -2.28
C PRO A 55 10.41 0.79 -0.90
N GLY A 56 10.20 -0.52 -0.81
CA GLY A 56 10.38 -1.26 0.45
C GLY A 56 11.66 -2.06 0.53
N GLY A 57 12.48 -2.05 -0.53
CA GLY A 57 13.70 -2.86 -0.60
C GLY A 57 13.40 -4.31 -0.96
N GLY A 58 14.40 -5.02 -1.52
CA GLY A 58 14.27 -6.42 -1.89
C GLY A 58 13.19 -6.73 -2.90
N GLY A 59 12.77 -5.77 -3.72
CA GLY A 59 11.68 -5.92 -4.67
C GLY A 59 10.30 -5.77 -4.03
N CYS A 60 10.22 -5.35 -2.78
CA CYS A 60 8.97 -5.09 -2.09
C CYS A 60 8.53 -3.63 -2.30
N VAL A 61 7.25 -3.37 -2.08
CA VAL A 61 6.66 -2.06 -2.24
C VAL A 61 5.83 -1.72 -1.00
N GLU A 62 5.94 -0.48 -0.55
CA GLU A 62 5.08 0.07 0.49
C GLU A 62 4.02 0.95 -0.13
N ILE A 63 2.76 0.70 0.21
CA ILE A 63 1.63 1.46 -0.32
C ILE A 63 0.89 2.10 0.84
N VAL A 64 0.73 3.41 0.80
CA VAL A 64 -0.05 4.14 1.79
C VAL A 64 -1.43 4.42 1.20
N ILE A 65 -2.46 4.05 1.93
CA ILE A 65 -3.85 4.21 1.49
C ILE A 65 -4.68 4.95 2.52
N THR A 66 -5.80 5.48 2.07
CA THR A 66 -6.90 5.92 2.95
C THR A 66 -8.17 5.19 2.51
N ARG A 67 -8.90 4.71 3.50
CA ARG A 67 -10.16 3.99 3.26
C ARG A 67 -11.35 4.91 3.31
#